data_29b24ad92b12ed25aa61861b5df466c6
#
_entry.id   29b24ad92b12ed25aa61861b5df466c6
#
_cell.length_a   1.000
_cell.length_b   1.000
_cell.length_c   1.000
_cell.angle_alpha   90.00
_cell.angle_beta   90.00
_cell.angle_gamma   90.00
#
_symmetry.space_group_name_H-M   'P 1'
#
loop_
_entity.id
_entity.type
_entity.pdbx_description
1 polymer ?
#
loop_
_entity_poly.entity_id
_entity_poly.type
_entity_poly.pdbx_seq_one_letter_code
_entity_poly.pdbx_strand_id
1 'polypeptide(L)'
;KGQGRVFSSLEEAEMALDRHEIDMQAKVLIRLPESFVLPKNWEPGEVKVLDPREGEDEVVKEERFHDGTVLFATSYGRILFNETLPTDYPFVNEQVAKGRLSKIVDDIAMRYSTQQVAATLDALKDLGFTRAPWSGVSFAFSDVNEPPERDEKIAEYEAKADKVNANYEMGLLTEEARRQELIDLWTECTAEVSKEVEEKFDPTSNLAIIVQSGARGNMMQINQIAGMRGLVANPKGEIIPRPVKSNYRDGLSVLEYFISQHGARKGLADTALRTADSGYLTRRLVDVSQDVIVREEDCGTKAGLPIRVAERDNDGNLVLVKAADGGPYSRLLAADVIDPADGQTVLYKRDDALSMDVLNDLVAHGVEEVKCRSVLTCESKRGVCAKCYGWSLATNKLVDVGETVGIVAAQSIGEPGTQLTLRSFHSGGVAAASDITQGLPRVTELFEARTPKGEAPITEFAGSIKIVENDRGRQIILTPDADSGAPKEDGVIKPITYQVSKRVPLKVADGDHIKVGTQLVEGSVDPKKILTILGKRAAQVNIVEEVHTVYRSQGVDIHDKHIEVIVHQMTRR
;
A
#
# COMPACT_ATOMS: atom_id res chain seq x y z
N LYS A 1 29.32 20.37 -0.76
CA LYS A 1 30.67 20.91 -0.63
C LYS A 1 31.68 19.78 -0.72
N GLY A 2 32.81 19.95 -1.48
CA GLY A 2 33.86 18.94 -1.57
C GLY A 2 33.57 17.70 -2.42
N GLN A 3 32.65 17.78 -3.34
CA GLN A 3 32.34 16.70 -4.28
C GLN A 3 33.55 16.48 -5.23
N GLY A 4 33.90 15.22 -5.52
CA GLY A 4 34.98 14.88 -6.42
C GLY A 4 36.36 14.73 -5.76
N ARG A 5 36.50 14.98 -4.46
CA ARG A 5 37.78 14.79 -3.78
C ARG A 5 38.15 13.33 -3.64
N VAL A 6 39.46 13.05 -3.73
CA VAL A 6 40.05 11.72 -3.56
C VAL A 6 40.77 11.66 -2.22
N PHE A 7 40.48 10.64 -1.43
CA PHE A 7 41.09 10.41 -0.13
C PHE A 7 41.85 9.08 -0.11
N SER A 8 43.05 9.12 0.50
CA SER A 8 43.93 7.95 0.59
C SER A 8 43.52 7.01 1.72
N SER A 9 42.78 7.47 2.69
CA SER A 9 42.29 6.68 3.82
C SER A 9 40.95 7.21 4.35
N LEU A 10 40.29 6.41 5.18
CA LEU A 10 39.05 6.77 5.84
C LEU A 10 39.25 7.91 6.85
N GLU A 11 40.35 7.87 7.58
CA GLU A 11 40.71 8.87 8.59
C GLU A 11 40.94 10.25 7.95
N GLU A 12 41.50 10.29 6.75
CA GLU A 12 41.69 11.53 5.99
C GLU A 12 40.32 12.13 5.60
N ALA A 13 39.38 11.29 5.16
CA ALA A 13 38.02 11.73 4.84
C ALA A 13 37.27 12.22 6.09
N GLU A 14 37.45 11.57 7.25
CA GLU A 14 36.89 12.00 8.53
C GLU A 14 37.43 13.37 8.96
N MET A 15 38.74 13.56 8.88
CA MET A 15 39.34 14.86 9.18
C MET A 15 38.84 15.97 8.25
N ALA A 16 38.60 15.68 6.97
CA ALA A 16 38.06 16.63 6.03
C ALA A 16 36.57 16.98 6.34
N LEU A 17 35.81 16.01 6.82
CA LEU A 17 34.45 16.22 7.30
C LEU A 17 34.41 17.12 8.55
N ASP A 18 35.26 16.83 9.54
CA ASP A 18 35.32 17.61 10.78
C ASP A 18 35.78 19.06 10.54
N ARG A 19 36.59 19.29 9.51
CA ARG A 19 36.96 20.63 9.04
C ARG A 19 35.92 21.31 8.17
N HIS A 20 34.77 20.66 7.94
CA HIS A 20 33.75 21.13 7.02
C HIS A 20 34.24 21.39 5.59
N GLU A 21 35.26 20.65 5.16
CA GLU A 21 35.77 20.69 3.80
C GLU A 21 34.92 19.86 2.84
N ILE A 22 34.34 18.79 3.35
CA ILE A 22 33.37 17.95 2.63
C ILE A 22 32.05 17.88 3.40
N ASP A 23 30.95 17.68 2.68
CA ASP A 23 29.63 17.38 3.26
C ASP A 23 29.46 15.86 3.34
N MET A 24 28.70 15.39 4.32
CA MET A 24 28.46 13.97 4.56
C MET A 24 27.86 13.24 3.33
N GLN A 25 27.12 13.97 2.48
CA GLN A 25 26.48 13.46 1.27
C GLN A 25 27.31 13.66 0.01
N ALA A 26 28.44 14.36 0.09
CA ALA A 26 29.28 14.63 -1.07
C ALA A 26 29.81 13.30 -1.64
N LYS A 27 29.71 13.13 -2.96
CA LYS A 27 30.34 12.00 -3.66
C LYS A 27 31.84 12.23 -3.67
N VAL A 28 32.58 11.34 -3.05
CA VAL A 28 34.05 11.35 -2.92
C VAL A 28 34.58 9.99 -3.32
N LEU A 29 35.85 9.94 -3.71
CA LEU A 29 36.55 8.70 -3.94
C LEU A 29 37.42 8.41 -2.72
N ILE A 30 37.25 7.23 -2.16
CA ILE A 30 38.00 6.81 -0.97
C ILE A 30 38.68 5.48 -1.25
N ARG A 31 39.93 5.38 -0.85
CA ARG A 31 40.68 4.13 -0.91
C ARG A 31 40.30 3.28 0.29
N LEU A 32 39.59 2.18 0.01
CA LEU A 32 39.12 1.25 1.02
C LEU A 32 39.85 -0.09 0.91
N PRO A 33 40.10 -0.79 2.03
CA PRO A 33 40.65 -2.15 1.97
C PRO A 33 39.62 -3.12 1.38
N GLU A 34 40.07 -4.13 0.61
CA GLU A 34 39.18 -5.17 0.05
C GLU A 34 38.38 -5.97 1.09
N SER A 35 38.77 -5.88 2.37
CA SER A 35 38.02 -6.46 3.49
C SER A 35 36.67 -5.80 3.72
N PHE A 36 36.44 -4.59 3.23
CA PHE A 36 35.10 -4.08 2.96
C PHE A 36 34.52 -4.92 1.83
N VAL A 37 33.52 -5.75 2.12
CA VAL A 37 32.96 -6.69 1.16
C VAL A 37 32.28 -5.90 0.03
N LEU A 38 33.02 -5.69 -1.05
CA LEU A 38 32.46 -5.16 -2.28
C LEU A 38 31.37 -6.11 -2.80
N PRO A 39 30.32 -5.61 -3.47
CA PRO A 39 29.34 -6.47 -4.11
C PRO A 39 30.04 -7.52 -4.97
N LYS A 40 29.59 -8.78 -4.92
CA LYS A 40 30.24 -9.92 -5.62
C LYS A 40 30.49 -9.69 -7.12
N ASN A 41 29.74 -8.81 -7.74
CA ASN A 41 29.80 -8.46 -9.16
C ASN A 41 30.28 -7.01 -9.38
N TRP A 42 31.03 -6.43 -8.44
CA TRP A 42 31.54 -5.09 -8.64
C TRP A 42 32.68 -5.09 -9.66
N GLU A 43 32.51 -4.31 -10.70
CA GLU A 43 33.54 -3.99 -11.70
C GLU A 43 33.85 -2.49 -11.62
N PRO A 44 35.14 -2.09 -11.78
CA PRO A 44 35.52 -0.68 -11.77
C PRO A 44 34.77 0.10 -12.85
N GLY A 45 34.00 1.10 -12.44
CA GLY A 45 33.21 1.96 -13.31
C GLY A 45 33.81 3.34 -13.52
N GLU A 46 33.29 4.06 -14.48
CA GLU A 46 33.57 5.48 -14.65
C GLU A 46 32.48 6.28 -13.91
N VAL A 47 32.92 7.11 -12.96
CA VAL A 47 32.00 7.94 -12.17
C VAL A 47 32.20 9.40 -12.55
N LYS A 48 31.13 10.03 -13.03
CA LYS A 48 31.12 11.46 -13.26
C LYS A 48 31.03 12.19 -11.93
N VAL A 49 32.03 12.97 -11.63
CA VAL A 49 32.09 13.78 -10.42
C VAL A 49 31.97 15.25 -10.86
N LEU A 50 30.90 15.91 -10.41
CA LEU A 50 30.70 17.34 -10.63
C LEU A 50 31.57 18.10 -9.62
N ASP A 51 32.57 18.85 -10.08
CA ASP A 51 33.17 19.92 -9.28
C ASP A 51 32.40 21.21 -9.50
N PRO A 52 31.68 21.73 -8.49
CA PRO A 52 30.88 22.96 -8.64
C PRO A 52 31.73 24.21 -8.89
N ARG A 53 33.06 24.13 -8.78
CA ARG A 53 33.96 25.26 -8.93
C ARG A 53 34.47 25.46 -10.35
N GLU A 54 34.51 24.42 -11.17
CA GLU A 54 35.13 24.47 -12.51
C GLU A 54 34.15 24.23 -13.65
N GLY A 55 32.90 23.83 -13.39
CA GLY A 55 31.84 23.74 -14.41
C GLY A 55 32.01 22.60 -15.43
N GLU A 56 33.04 21.79 -15.33
CA GLU A 56 33.29 20.61 -16.14
C GLU A 56 33.12 19.33 -15.33
N ASP A 57 32.41 18.34 -15.92
CA ASP A 57 32.27 17.01 -15.34
C ASP A 57 33.60 16.28 -15.42
N GLU A 58 34.29 16.10 -14.31
CA GLU A 58 35.48 15.27 -14.25
C GLU A 58 35.09 13.79 -14.16
N VAL A 59 35.57 12.98 -15.10
CA VAL A 59 35.33 11.54 -15.09
C VAL A 59 36.48 10.87 -14.31
N VAL A 60 36.17 10.39 -13.12
CA VAL A 60 37.15 9.64 -12.30
C VAL A 60 36.84 8.15 -12.40
N LYS A 61 37.90 7.34 -12.60
CA LYS A 61 37.77 5.89 -12.68
C LYS A 61 37.93 5.27 -11.32
N GLU A 62 37.05 4.34 -10.99
CA GLU A 62 37.26 3.42 -9.89
C GLU A 62 38.43 2.48 -10.24
N GLU A 63 39.32 2.22 -9.33
CA GLU A 63 40.51 1.43 -9.60
C GLU A 63 40.75 0.40 -8.49
N ARG A 64 41.21 -0.82 -8.89
CA ARG A 64 41.66 -1.83 -7.96
C ARG A 64 43.20 -1.83 -7.94
N PHE A 65 43.78 -1.66 -6.77
CA PHE A 65 45.22 -1.62 -6.59
C PHE A 65 45.81 -3.00 -6.26
N HIS A 66 47.10 -3.20 -6.58
CA HIS A 66 47.81 -4.47 -6.33
C HIS A 66 48.02 -4.80 -4.84
N ASP A 67 47.82 -3.84 -3.96
CA ASP A 67 47.97 -4.00 -2.50
C ASP A 67 46.68 -4.44 -1.80
N GLY A 68 45.67 -4.84 -2.54
CA GLY A 68 44.39 -5.26 -1.99
C GLY A 68 43.49 -4.09 -1.50
N THR A 69 43.73 -2.89 -2.02
CA THR A 69 42.83 -1.74 -1.80
C THR A 69 42.10 -1.37 -3.08
N VAL A 70 40.98 -0.72 -2.92
CA VAL A 70 40.10 -0.29 -4.02
C VAL A 70 39.79 1.18 -3.85
N LEU A 71 39.98 1.96 -4.92
CA LEU A 71 39.45 3.32 -4.99
C LEU A 71 38.00 3.26 -5.37
N PHE A 72 37.14 3.61 -4.44
CA PHE A 72 35.71 3.41 -4.56
C PHE A 72 34.94 4.73 -4.43
N ALA A 73 34.03 4.99 -5.36
CA ALA A 73 33.22 6.20 -5.35
C ALA A 73 31.99 6.01 -4.43
N THR A 74 31.99 6.75 -3.34
CA THR A 74 30.93 6.69 -2.33
C THR A 74 30.75 8.03 -1.64
N SER A 75 29.97 8.09 -0.57
CA SER A 75 29.94 9.24 0.34
C SER A 75 30.33 8.81 1.74
N TYR A 76 30.87 9.75 2.53
CA TYR A 76 31.26 9.44 3.90
C TYR A 76 30.07 8.92 4.74
N GLY A 77 28.86 9.47 4.52
CA GLY A 77 27.65 9.00 5.20
C GLY A 77 27.30 7.54 4.89
N ARG A 78 27.57 7.05 3.66
CA ARG A 78 27.38 5.63 3.31
C ARG A 78 28.39 4.73 4.01
N ILE A 79 29.61 5.17 4.20
CA ILE A 79 30.61 4.43 4.95
C ILE A 79 30.16 4.26 6.40
N LEU A 80 29.79 5.34 7.07
CA LEU A 80 29.25 5.29 8.43
C LEU A 80 28.05 4.34 8.56
N PHE A 81 27.19 4.33 7.55
CA PHE A 81 26.06 3.39 7.53
C PHE A 81 26.54 1.94 7.43
N ASN A 82 27.48 1.64 6.53
CA ASN A 82 28.00 0.28 6.36
C ASN A 82 28.83 -0.21 7.57
N GLU A 83 29.49 0.68 8.32
CA GLU A 83 30.16 0.33 9.58
C GLU A 83 29.22 -0.19 10.66
N THR A 84 27.93 0.18 10.60
CA THR A 84 26.93 -0.34 11.54
C THR A 84 26.41 -1.72 11.16
N LEU A 85 26.63 -2.15 9.91
CA LEU A 85 26.21 -3.47 9.42
C LEU A 85 27.22 -4.55 9.82
N PRO A 86 26.81 -5.84 9.82
CA PRO A 86 27.76 -6.94 10.04
C PRO A 86 28.92 -6.90 9.03
N THR A 87 30.12 -7.26 9.45
CA THR A 87 31.37 -7.12 8.68
C THR A 87 31.37 -7.93 7.37
N ASP A 88 30.59 -8.97 7.27
CA ASP A 88 30.43 -9.84 6.09
C ASP A 88 29.22 -9.46 5.22
N TYR A 89 28.50 -8.39 5.58
CA TYR A 89 27.37 -7.89 4.78
C TYR A 89 27.87 -7.11 3.56
N PRO A 90 27.28 -7.30 2.37
CA PRO A 90 27.66 -6.58 1.16
C PRO A 90 27.55 -5.06 1.33
N PHE A 91 28.54 -4.31 0.84
CA PHE A 91 28.56 -2.86 0.93
C PHE A 91 27.36 -2.22 0.21
N VAL A 92 26.58 -1.43 0.92
CA VAL A 92 25.40 -0.74 0.39
C VAL A 92 25.83 0.64 -0.12
N ASN A 93 25.95 0.80 -1.45
CA ASN A 93 26.36 2.06 -2.10
C ASN A 93 25.20 2.76 -2.83
N GLU A 94 24.02 2.69 -2.28
CA GLU A 94 22.83 3.31 -2.84
C GLU A 94 22.15 4.23 -1.81
N GLN A 95 21.15 4.99 -2.27
CA GLN A 95 20.34 5.80 -1.36
C GLN A 95 19.39 4.89 -0.56
N VAL A 96 19.52 4.90 0.76
CA VAL A 96 18.73 4.08 1.67
C VAL A 96 17.54 4.90 2.18
N ALA A 97 16.41 4.80 1.50
CA ALA A 97 15.12 5.30 1.97
C ALA A 97 14.43 4.26 2.87
N LYS A 98 13.32 4.64 3.53
CA LYS A 98 12.57 3.78 4.47
C LYS A 98 12.30 2.36 3.95
N GLY A 99 11.84 2.21 2.71
CA GLY A 99 11.54 0.89 2.15
C GLY A 99 12.79 0.04 1.91
N ARG A 100 13.90 0.68 1.50
CA ARG A 100 15.18 -0.03 1.33
C ARG A 100 15.78 -0.44 2.66
N LEU A 101 15.69 0.42 3.66
CA LEU A 101 16.15 0.10 5.02
C LEU A 101 15.40 -1.11 5.59
N SER A 102 14.08 -1.17 5.43
CA SER A 102 13.30 -2.34 5.86
C SER A 102 13.81 -3.62 5.21
N LYS A 103 14.06 -3.62 3.90
CA LYS A 103 14.60 -4.81 3.20
C LYS A 103 15.99 -5.23 3.69
N ILE A 104 16.85 -4.27 4.01
CA ILE A 104 18.18 -4.56 4.59
C ILE A 104 18.03 -5.19 5.98
N VAL A 105 17.14 -4.64 6.82
CA VAL A 105 16.89 -5.18 8.16
C VAL A 105 16.30 -6.59 8.09
N ASP A 106 15.36 -6.84 7.18
CA ASP A 106 14.77 -8.16 6.96
C ASP A 106 15.82 -9.18 6.50
N ASP A 107 16.70 -8.80 5.55
CA ASP A 107 17.79 -9.66 5.08
C ASP A 107 18.79 -9.98 6.21
N ILE A 108 19.12 -9.00 7.04
CA ILE A 108 19.97 -9.20 8.22
C ILE A 108 19.29 -10.14 9.23
N ALA A 109 17.99 -9.96 9.47
CA ALA A 109 17.24 -10.81 10.39
C ALA A 109 17.16 -12.27 9.94
N MET A 110 17.20 -12.51 8.62
CA MET A 110 17.19 -13.86 8.05
C MET A 110 18.56 -14.54 8.08
N ARG A 111 19.66 -13.77 7.92
CA ARG A 111 21.02 -14.34 7.80
C ARG A 111 21.75 -14.48 9.12
N TYR A 112 21.48 -13.60 10.08
CA TYR A 112 22.30 -13.48 11.30
C TYR A 112 21.55 -13.92 12.56
N SER A 113 22.33 -14.15 13.63
CA SER A 113 21.77 -14.49 14.93
C SER A 113 21.02 -13.28 15.55
N THR A 114 20.02 -13.57 16.38
CA THR A 114 19.24 -12.53 17.09
C THR A 114 20.12 -11.52 17.85
N GLN A 115 21.25 -11.99 18.40
CA GLN A 115 22.19 -11.12 19.12
C GLN A 115 22.90 -10.13 18.18
N GLN A 116 23.33 -10.59 17.00
CA GLN A 116 23.96 -9.74 15.98
C GLN A 116 22.95 -8.75 15.40
N VAL A 117 21.72 -9.21 15.13
CA VAL A 117 20.63 -8.34 14.66
C VAL A 117 20.35 -7.23 15.67
N ALA A 118 20.23 -7.55 16.95
CA ALA A 118 20.02 -6.56 18.00
C ALA A 118 21.16 -5.53 18.07
N ALA A 119 22.41 -5.99 18.03
CA ALA A 119 23.58 -5.10 18.03
C ALA A 119 23.61 -4.17 16.80
N THR A 120 23.28 -4.69 15.61
CA THR A 120 23.21 -3.89 14.38
C THR A 120 22.09 -2.84 14.45
N LEU A 121 20.91 -3.20 14.93
CA LEU A 121 19.79 -2.27 15.08
C LEU A 121 20.10 -1.16 16.11
N ASP A 122 20.79 -1.50 17.21
CA ASP A 122 21.23 -0.52 18.18
C ASP A 122 22.27 0.43 17.59
N ALA A 123 23.25 -0.08 16.84
CA ALA A 123 24.25 0.74 16.16
C ALA A 123 23.61 1.68 15.12
N LEU A 124 22.66 1.20 14.31
CA LEU A 124 21.89 2.02 13.36
C LEU A 124 21.09 3.12 14.06
N LYS A 125 20.43 2.78 15.15
CA LYS A 125 19.70 3.75 15.98
C LYS A 125 20.64 4.83 16.51
N ASP A 126 21.76 4.44 17.09
CA ASP A 126 22.73 5.37 17.69
C ASP A 126 23.39 6.27 16.64
N LEU A 127 23.71 5.71 15.45
CA LEU A 127 24.17 6.51 14.31
C LEU A 127 23.11 7.57 13.93
N GLY A 128 21.85 7.18 13.79
CA GLY A 128 20.76 8.08 13.43
C GLY A 128 20.58 9.20 14.46
N PHE A 129 20.51 8.88 15.75
CA PHE A 129 20.34 9.87 16.81
C PHE A 129 21.56 10.78 17.00
N THR A 130 22.75 10.30 16.71
CA THR A 130 23.97 11.11 16.82
C THR A 130 24.11 12.05 15.61
N ARG A 131 23.89 11.55 14.38
CA ARG A 131 24.20 12.31 13.17
C ARG A 131 23.05 13.22 12.70
N ALA A 132 21.78 12.86 12.98
CA ALA A 132 20.64 13.69 12.60
C ALA A 132 20.67 15.11 13.20
N PRO A 133 20.94 15.32 14.50
CA PRO A 133 21.10 16.66 15.06
C PRO A 133 22.28 17.44 14.46
N TRP A 134 23.39 16.75 14.17
CA TRP A 134 24.59 17.37 13.62
C TRP A 134 24.41 17.81 12.15
N SER A 135 23.55 17.13 11.41
CA SER A 135 23.28 17.49 10.00
C SER A 135 22.61 18.85 9.88
N GLY A 136 21.93 19.33 10.93
CA GLY A 136 21.22 20.60 10.92
C GLY A 136 20.09 20.69 9.87
N VAL A 137 19.60 19.53 9.38
CA VAL A 137 18.53 19.48 8.37
C VAL A 137 17.26 20.10 8.94
N SER A 138 16.89 21.25 8.41
CA SER A 138 15.69 21.99 8.79
C SER A 138 15.14 22.69 7.53
N PHE A 139 13.90 23.14 7.60
CA PHE A 139 13.31 23.91 6.50
C PHE A 139 12.54 25.10 7.02
N ALA A 140 12.45 26.13 6.17
CA ALA A 140 11.58 27.28 6.33
C ALA A 140 10.61 27.36 5.15
N PHE A 141 9.55 28.17 5.29
CA PHE A 141 8.63 28.40 4.16
C PHE A 141 9.32 29.03 2.94
N SER A 142 10.41 29.75 3.15
CA SER A 142 11.25 30.32 2.09
C SER A 142 11.96 29.28 1.23
N ASP A 143 12.19 28.08 1.75
CA ASP A 143 12.93 27.02 1.06
C ASP A 143 12.05 26.27 0.04
N VAL A 144 10.74 26.50 0.10
CA VAL A 144 9.77 25.94 -0.82
C VAL A 144 9.62 26.88 -2.01
N ASN A 145 10.21 26.53 -3.14
CA ASN A 145 10.13 27.35 -4.35
C ASN A 145 8.80 27.13 -5.07
N GLU A 146 8.18 28.22 -5.47
CA GLU A 146 6.99 28.18 -6.31
C GLU A 146 7.38 28.02 -7.78
N PRO A 147 6.64 27.20 -8.54
CA PRO A 147 6.84 27.13 -9.98
C PRO A 147 6.50 28.48 -10.62
N PRO A 148 7.38 29.08 -11.45
CA PRO A 148 7.13 30.39 -12.05
C PRO A 148 5.92 30.40 -13.00
N GLU A 149 5.55 29.29 -13.58
CA GLU A 149 4.45 29.14 -14.54
C GLU A 149 3.09 28.87 -13.86
N ARG A 150 3.08 28.72 -12.53
CA ARG A 150 1.86 28.41 -11.74
C ARG A 150 0.73 29.40 -12.01
N ASP A 151 1.01 30.70 -11.90
CA ASP A 151 -0.02 31.74 -12.01
C ASP A 151 -0.58 31.84 -13.43
N GLU A 152 0.27 31.62 -14.44
CA GLU A 152 -0.15 31.60 -15.86
C GLU A 152 -1.12 30.43 -16.10
N LYS A 153 -0.81 29.24 -15.58
CA LYS A 153 -1.69 28.06 -15.69
C LYS A 153 -3.01 28.30 -14.97
N ILE A 154 -2.97 28.77 -13.73
CA ILE A 154 -4.20 29.06 -12.99
C ILE A 154 -5.08 30.05 -13.77
N ALA A 155 -4.51 31.08 -14.37
CA ALA A 155 -5.25 32.05 -15.20
C ALA A 155 -5.85 31.41 -16.46
N GLU A 156 -5.14 30.47 -17.12
CA GLU A 156 -5.67 29.73 -18.26
C GLU A 156 -6.90 28.91 -17.88
N TYR A 157 -6.81 28.17 -16.76
CA TYR A 157 -7.93 27.36 -16.26
C TYR A 157 -9.09 28.23 -15.74
N GLU A 158 -8.83 29.44 -15.23
CA GLU A 158 -9.85 30.43 -14.90
C GLU A 158 -10.65 30.84 -16.15
N ALA A 159 -9.97 31.15 -17.24
CA ALA A 159 -10.62 31.48 -18.49
C ALA A 159 -11.49 30.32 -19.06
N LYS A 160 -11.05 29.07 -18.85
CA LYS A 160 -11.86 27.89 -19.19
C LYS A 160 -13.08 27.78 -18.29
N ALA A 161 -12.94 28.00 -16.99
CA ALA A 161 -14.04 27.95 -16.01
C ALA A 161 -15.08 29.04 -16.28
N ASP A 162 -14.66 30.24 -16.68
CA ASP A 162 -15.57 31.33 -17.05
C ASP A 162 -16.41 31.00 -18.30
N LYS A 163 -15.83 30.25 -19.26
CA LYS A 163 -16.59 29.74 -20.42
C LYS A 163 -17.66 28.73 -20.00
N VAL A 164 -17.35 27.82 -19.07
CA VAL A 164 -18.32 26.87 -18.53
C VAL A 164 -19.46 27.60 -17.82
N ASN A 165 -19.16 28.61 -17.02
CA ASN A 165 -20.17 29.44 -16.38
C ASN A 165 -21.02 30.23 -17.38
N ALA A 166 -20.43 30.81 -18.42
CA ALA A 166 -21.15 31.50 -19.50
C ALA A 166 -22.10 30.53 -20.26
N ASN A 167 -21.66 29.32 -20.55
CA ASN A 167 -22.52 28.29 -21.16
C ASN A 167 -23.72 27.93 -20.28
N TYR A 168 -23.53 27.90 -18.97
CA TYR A 168 -24.62 27.70 -18.03
C TYR A 168 -25.59 28.88 -18.01
N GLU A 169 -25.10 30.12 -17.99
CA GLU A 169 -25.93 31.33 -18.04
C GLU A 169 -26.74 31.42 -19.35
N MET A 170 -26.18 30.91 -20.46
CA MET A 170 -26.88 30.79 -21.73
C MET A 170 -27.90 29.64 -21.78
N GLY A 171 -27.99 28.84 -20.72
CA GLY A 171 -28.92 27.70 -20.64
C GLY A 171 -28.50 26.46 -21.43
N LEU A 172 -27.23 26.38 -21.85
CA LEU A 172 -26.68 25.23 -22.60
C LEU A 172 -26.31 24.05 -21.69
N LEU A 173 -26.08 24.31 -20.41
CA LEU A 173 -25.70 23.32 -19.42
C LEU A 173 -26.70 23.29 -18.26
N THR A 174 -26.88 22.10 -17.68
CA THR A 174 -27.62 21.94 -16.42
C THR A 174 -26.70 22.27 -15.24
N GLU A 175 -27.28 22.57 -14.05
CA GLU A 175 -26.49 22.85 -12.83
C GLU A 175 -25.58 21.68 -12.46
N GLU A 176 -26.07 20.44 -12.60
CA GLU A 176 -25.26 19.26 -12.31
C GLU A 176 -24.10 19.09 -13.30
N ALA A 177 -24.35 19.32 -14.60
CA ALA A 177 -23.31 19.25 -15.64
C ALA A 177 -22.25 20.33 -15.43
N ARG A 178 -22.66 21.59 -15.16
CA ARG A 178 -21.75 22.68 -14.82
C ARG A 178 -20.86 22.34 -13.65
N ARG A 179 -21.46 21.80 -12.57
CA ARG A 179 -20.73 21.41 -11.37
C ARG A 179 -19.69 20.34 -11.67
N GLN A 180 -20.04 19.32 -12.46
CA GLN A 180 -19.12 18.25 -12.81
C GLN A 180 -17.97 18.75 -13.68
N GLU A 181 -18.29 19.54 -14.74
CA GLU A 181 -17.25 20.12 -15.61
C GLU A 181 -16.25 21.00 -14.84
N LEU A 182 -16.73 21.80 -13.87
CA LEU A 182 -15.85 22.60 -13.03
C LEU A 182 -14.98 21.75 -12.12
N ILE A 183 -15.50 20.65 -11.57
CA ILE A 183 -14.72 19.72 -10.74
C ILE A 183 -13.62 19.07 -11.57
N ASP A 184 -13.96 18.56 -12.75
CA ASP A 184 -13.02 17.89 -13.65
C ASP A 184 -11.90 18.85 -14.09
N LEU A 185 -12.26 20.06 -14.50
CA LEU A 185 -11.34 21.10 -14.92
C LEU A 185 -10.35 21.51 -13.82
N TRP A 186 -10.82 21.70 -12.58
CA TRP A 186 -9.94 22.09 -11.48
C TRP A 186 -9.14 20.92 -10.92
N THR A 187 -9.61 19.70 -11.11
CA THR A 187 -8.82 18.48 -10.79
C THR A 187 -7.63 18.36 -11.74
N GLU A 188 -7.86 18.58 -13.04
CA GLU A 188 -6.81 18.60 -14.06
C GLU A 188 -5.79 19.72 -13.78
N CYS A 189 -6.24 20.93 -13.51
CA CYS A 189 -5.37 22.05 -13.12
C CYS A 189 -4.49 21.70 -11.92
N THR A 190 -5.08 21.11 -10.88
CA THR A 190 -4.33 20.71 -9.67
C THR A 190 -3.28 19.65 -9.99
N ALA A 191 -3.59 18.70 -10.87
CA ALA A 191 -2.65 17.67 -11.29
C ALA A 191 -1.48 18.25 -12.09
N GLU A 192 -1.73 19.18 -13.02
CA GLU A 192 -0.68 19.85 -13.79
C GLU A 192 0.24 20.70 -12.91
N VAL A 193 -0.32 21.50 -12.01
CA VAL A 193 0.47 22.30 -11.05
C VAL A 193 1.30 21.39 -10.15
N SER A 194 0.74 20.26 -9.70
CA SER A 194 1.46 19.28 -8.88
C SER A 194 2.65 18.68 -9.62
N LYS A 195 2.47 18.35 -10.89
CA LYS A 195 3.54 17.81 -11.73
C LYS A 195 4.69 18.82 -11.92
N GLU A 196 4.38 20.08 -12.10
CA GLU A 196 5.41 21.13 -12.17
C GLU A 196 6.18 21.32 -10.87
N VAL A 197 5.47 21.25 -9.73
CA VAL A 197 6.14 21.31 -8.42
C VAL A 197 7.11 20.13 -8.28
N GLU A 198 6.73 18.92 -8.71
CA GLU A 198 7.61 17.75 -8.66
C GLU A 198 8.82 17.87 -9.59
N GLU A 199 8.62 18.33 -10.83
CA GLU A 199 9.70 18.47 -11.82
C GLU A 199 10.73 19.54 -11.44
N LYS A 200 10.27 20.63 -10.80
CA LYS A 200 11.14 21.75 -10.39
C LYS A 200 11.62 21.65 -8.94
N PHE A 201 11.26 20.55 -8.25
CA PHE A 201 11.66 20.33 -6.87
C PHE A 201 13.16 19.99 -6.78
N ASP A 202 13.93 20.82 -6.07
CA ASP A 202 15.36 20.59 -5.90
C ASP A 202 15.62 19.33 -5.04
N PRO A 203 16.17 18.26 -5.63
CA PRO A 203 16.43 17.01 -4.91
C PRO A 203 17.50 17.16 -3.82
N THR A 204 18.27 18.23 -3.81
CA THR A 204 19.33 18.51 -2.83
C THR A 204 18.87 19.35 -1.65
N SER A 205 17.64 19.88 -1.70
CA SER A 205 17.08 20.69 -0.63
C SER A 205 16.83 19.87 0.64
N ASN A 206 16.91 20.51 1.81
CA ASN A 206 16.60 19.89 3.09
C ASN A 206 15.20 19.28 3.13
N LEU A 207 14.24 19.96 2.50
CA LEU A 207 12.86 19.49 2.41
C LEU A 207 12.76 18.21 1.56
N ALA A 208 13.51 18.13 0.45
CA ALA A 208 13.58 16.91 -0.37
C ALA A 208 14.15 15.74 0.43
N ILE A 209 15.22 15.96 1.20
CA ILE A 209 15.82 14.94 2.06
C ILE A 209 14.78 14.38 3.05
N ILE A 210 14.02 15.25 3.71
CA ILE A 210 12.99 14.84 4.69
C ILE A 210 11.91 14.00 4.04
N VAL A 211 11.42 14.42 2.86
CA VAL A 211 10.30 13.74 2.18
C VAL A 211 10.75 12.47 1.47
N GLN A 212 11.87 12.50 0.74
CA GLN A 212 12.39 11.36 -0.02
C GLN A 212 12.88 10.23 0.90
N SER A 213 13.40 10.56 2.09
CA SER A 213 13.76 9.54 3.09
C SER A 213 12.54 8.76 3.61
N GLY A 214 11.33 9.30 3.44
CA GLY A 214 10.11 8.73 3.99
C GLY A 214 9.95 8.93 5.50
N ALA A 215 10.76 9.80 6.11
CA ALA A 215 10.70 10.08 7.55
C ALA A 215 9.44 10.88 7.90
N ARG A 216 9.16 11.96 7.15
CA ARG A 216 7.98 12.83 7.36
C ARG A 216 7.58 13.53 6.06
N GLY A 217 6.28 13.82 5.96
CA GLY A 217 5.72 14.54 4.83
C GLY A 217 5.50 13.67 3.60
N ASN A 218 4.81 14.25 2.63
CA ASN A 218 4.60 13.68 1.30
C ASN A 218 4.52 14.81 0.26
N MET A 219 4.60 14.46 -1.02
CA MET A 219 4.54 15.44 -2.12
C MET A 219 3.22 16.21 -2.14
N MET A 220 2.10 15.61 -1.73
CA MET A 220 0.81 16.31 -1.63
C MET A 220 0.88 17.51 -0.67
N GLN A 221 1.58 17.38 0.46
CA GLN A 221 1.75 18.48 1.43
C GLN A 221 2.63 19.58 0.84
N ILE A 222 3.69 19.23 0.12
CA ILE A 222 4.54 20.20 -0.60
C ILE A 222 3.72 20.93 -1.66
N ASN A 223 2.90 20.21 -2.43
CA ASN A 223 2.03 20.79 -3.44
C ASN A 223 1.03 21.79 -2.84
N GLN A 224 0.53 21.56 -1.64
CA GLN A 224 -0.33 22.52 -0.93
C GLN A 224 0.44 23.74 -0.42
N ILE A 225 1.75 23.63 -0.19
CA ILE A 225 2.59 24.73 0.28
C ILE A 225 3.09 25.59 -0.91
N ALA A 226 3.55 24.96 -1.99
CA ALA A 226 4.19 25.62 -3.14
C ALA A 226 3.26 25.82 -4.35
N GLY A 227 2.35 24.91 -4.58
CA GLY A 227 1.45 24.89 -5.73
C GLY A 227 0.10 25.55 -5.42
N MET A 228 -0.94 24.75 -5.34
CA MET A 228 -2.28 25.18 -4.93
C MET A 228 -2.92 24.14 -4.00
N ARG A 229 -3.83 24.58 -3.16
CA ARG A 229 -4.56 23.65 -2.29
C ARG A 229 -5.57 22.80 -3.05
N GLY A 230 -6.19 23.36 -4.11
CA GLY A 230 -7.13 22.66 -4.97
C GLY A 230 -8.56 22.60 -4.42
N LEU A 231 -9.31 21.58 -4.84
CA LEU A 231 -10.70 21.39 -4.45
C LEU A 231 -10.81 20.85 -3.02
N VAL A 232 -11.77 21.39 -2.28
CA VAL A 232 -12.07 20.98 -0.89
C VAL A 232 -13.51 20.50 -0.76
N ALA A 233 -13.76 19.62 0.22
CA ALA A 233 -15.08 19.09 0.49
C ALA A 233 -15.82 19.91 1.56
N ASN A 234 -17.15 19.99 1.44
CA ASN A 234 -18.02 20.53 2.46
C ASN A 234 -18.18 19.55 3.66
N PRO A 235 -18.85 19.92 4.75
CA PRO A 235 -19.04 19.02 5.89
C PRO A 235 -19.82 17.74 5.55
N LYS A 236 -20.63 17.75 4.48
CA LYS A 236 -21.38 16.56 4.00
C LYS A 236 -20.52 15.60 3.18
N GLY A 237 -19.29 16.01 2.79
CA GLY A 237 -18.39 15.22 1.94
C GLY A 237 -18.51 15.53 0.44
N GLU A 238 -19.40 16.46 0.03
CA GLU A 238 -19.53 16.85 -1.37
C GLU A 238 -18.43 17.84 -1.75
N ILE A 239 -17.83 17.69 -2.92
CA ILE A 239 -16.81 18.58 -3.45
C ILE A 239 -17.42 19.94 -3.75
N ILE A 240 -16.81 21.01 -3.26
CA ILE A 240 -17.18 22.38 -3.60
C ILE A 240 -16.57 22.72 -4.96
N PRO A 241 -17.39 23.13 -5.99
CA PRO A 241 -16.90 23.39 -7.34
C PRO A 241 -16.12 24.73 -7.46
N ARG A 242 -15.55 25.19 -6.37
CA ARG A 242 -14.71 26.37 -6.27
C ARG A 242 -13.38 25.98 -5.63
N PRO A 243 -12.27 26.02 -6.39
CA PRO A 243 -10.97 25.66 -5.86
C PRO A 243 -10.42 26.71 -4.91
N VAL A 244 -9.55 26.29 -4.03
CA VAL A 244 -8.63 27.14 -3.30
C VAL A 244 -7.38 27.29 -4.16
N LYS A 245 -7.22 28.45 -4.82
CA LYS A 245 -6.14 28.74 -5.77
C LYS A 245 -4.85 29.09 -5.06
N SER A 246 -4.95 29.71 -3.90
CA SER A 246 -3.81 30.09 -3.05
C SER A 246 -3.12 28.86 -2.46
N ASN A 247 -1.85 29.02 -2.17
CA ASN A 247 -1.04 28.06 -1.43
C ASN A 247 -0.85 28.53 0.03
N TYR A 248 -0.22 27.69 0.85
CA TYR A 248 0.06 28.07 2.23
C TYR A 248 1.22 29.04 2.39
N ARG A 249 2.11 29.14 1.40
CA ARG A 249 3.25 30.07 1.43
C ARG A 249 2.77 31.52 1.26
N ASP A 250 1.92 31.79 0.28
CA ASP A 250 1.37 33.13 0.02
C ASP A 250 0.29 33.52 1.03
N GLY A 251 -0.30 32.50 1.67
CA GLY A 251 -1.44 32.65 2.55
C GLY A 251 -2.78 32.57 1.81
N LEU A 252 -3.82 32.21 2.55
CA LEU A 252 -5.17 32.05 2.03
C LEU A 252 -5.96 33.34 2.18
N SER A 253 -6.80 33.67 1.21
CA SER A 253 -7.81 34.72 1.36
C SER A 253 -8.82 34.34 2.44
N VAL A 254 -9.54 35.32 2.99
CA VAL A 254 -10.52 35.09 4.08
C VAL A 254 -11.56 34.04 3.67
N LEU A 255 -12.05 34.10 2.44
CA LEU A 255 -13.04 33.14 1.93
C LEU A 255 -12.45 31.73 1.77
N GLU A 256 -11.25 31.64 1.20
CA GLU A 256 -10.55 30.36 1.03
C GLU A 256 -10.22 29.70 2.39
N TYR A 257 -9.79 30.50 3.35
CA TYR A 257 -9.59 30.04 4.71
C TYR A 257 -10.88 29.49 5.32
N PHE A 258 -11.99 30.20 5.19
CA PHE A 258 -13.28 29.77 5.72
C PHE A 258 -13.76 28.45 5.08
N ILE A 259 -13.67 28.33 3.77
CA ILE A 259 -14.01 27.09 3.04
C ILE A 259 -13.10 25.93 3.48
N SER A 260 -11.82 26.19 3.66
CA SER A 260 -10.83 25.21 4.10
C SER A 260 -11.05 24.70 5.52
N GLN A 261 -11.63 25.51 6.40
CA GLN A 261 -11.95 25.16 7.78
C GLN A 261 -12.95 24.00 7.91
N HIS A 262 -13.86 23.84 6.95
CA HIS A 262 -14.84 22.76 6.99
C HIS A 262 -14.16 21.38 7.04
N GLY A 263 -13.18 21.16 6.16
CA GLY A 263 -12.41 19.91 6.12
C GLY A 263 -11.58 19.68 7.37
N ALA A 264 -10.90 20.74 7.86
CA ALA A 264 -10.09 20.66 9.07
C ALA A 264 -10.93 20.31 10.30
N ARG A 265 -12.07 21.00 10.51
CA ARG A 265 -12.96 20.71 11.64
C ARG A 265 -13.55 19.31 11.56
N LYS A 266 -13.99 18.87 10.36
CA LYS A 266 -14.48 17.51 10.16
C LYS A 266 -13.41 16.49 10.49
N GLY A 267 -12.17 16.69 10.02
CA GLY A 267 -11.05 15.81 10.31
C GLY A 267 -10.76 15.68 11.81
N LEU A 268 -10.74 16.80 12.55
CA LEU A 268 -10.55 16.79 14.01
C LEU A 268 -11.68 16.02 14.74
N ALA A 269 -12.94 16.29 14.38
CA ALA A 269 -14.09 15.62 14.98
C ALA A 269 -14.10 14.12 14.66
N ASP A 270 -13.88 13.77 13.39
CA ASP A 270 -13.81 12.38 12.94
C ASP A 270 -12.69 11.61 13.63
N THR A 271 -11.52 12.20 13.81
CA THR A 271 -10.40 11.58 14.53
C THR A 271 -10.79 11.26 15.97
N ALA A 272 -11.39 12.21 16.68
CA ALA A 272 -11.80 12.02 18.07
C ALA A 272 -12.86 10.92 18.23
N LEU A 273 -13.87 10.91 17.37
CA LEU A 273 -14.96 9.93 17.43
C LEU A 273 -14.53 8.53 16.98
N ARG A 274 -13.81 8.43 15.86
CA ARG A 274 -13.42 7.13 15.30
C ARG A 274 -12.34 6.41 16.09
N THR A 275 -11.54 7.12 16.89
CA THR A 275 -10.59 6.48 17.80
C THR A 275 -11.33 5.60 18.80
N ALA A 276 -12.47 6.07 19.33
CA ALA A 276 -13.32 5.28 20.21
C ALA A 276 -13.92 4.05 19.49
N ASP A 277 -14.40 4.23 18.25
CA ASP A 277 -14.97 3.13 17.44
C ASP A 277 -13.93 2.06 17.13
N SER A 278 -12.69 2.46 16.78
CA SER A 278 -11.57 1.54 16.55
C SER A 278 -11.21 0.76 17.81
N GLY A 279 -11.15 1.44 18.96
CA GLY A 279 -10.90 0.79 20.26
C GLY A 279 -12.01 -0.21 20.63
N TYR A 280 -13.26 0.15 20.37
CA TYR A 280 -14.40 -0.73 20.63
C TYR A 280 -14.43 -1.94 19.69
N LEU A 281 -14.10 -1.76 18.41
CA LEU A 281 -13.95 -2.87 17.45
C LEU A 281 -12.85 -3.83 17.94
N THR A 282 -11.67 -3.31 18.26
CA THR A 282 -10.53 -4.10 18.75
C THR A 282 -10.91 -4.92 19.98
N ARG A 283 -11.58 -4.33 20.96
CA ARG A 283 -12.06 -5.05 22.16
C ARG A 283 -12.97 -6.22 21.78
N ARG A 284 -13.95 -6.01 20.91
CA ARG A 284 -14.86 -7.06 20.48
C ARG A 284 -14.15 -8.19 19.72
N LEU A 285 -13.18 -7.85 18.89
CA LEU A 285 -12.35 -8.85 18.19
C LEU A 285 -11.54 -9.69 19.18
N VAL A 286 -10.94 -9.05 20.21
CA VAL A 286 -10.25 -9.77 21.30
C VAL A 286 -11.21 -10.69 22.06
N ASP A 287 -12.38 -10.19 22.45
CA ASP A 287 -13.37 -10.99 23.19
C ASP A 287 -13.80 -12.25 22.41
N VAL A 288 -13.89 -12.18 21.09
CA VAL A 288 -14.26 -13.34 20.24
C VAL A 288 -13.10 -14.28 20.01
N SER A 289 -11.87 -13.79 19.92
CA SER A 289 -10.71 -14.55 19.46
C SER A 289 -9.74 -14.96 20.56
N GLN A 290 -9.89 -14.49 21.80
CA GLN A 290 -8.96 -14.79 22.91
C GLN A 290 -8.72 -16.28 23.16
N ASP A 291 -9.70 -17.11 22.86
CA ASP A 291 -9.61 -18.57 23.04
C ASP A 291 -8.89 -19.29 21.90
N VAL A 292 -8.54 -18.56 20.81
CA VAL A 292 -7.84 -19.14 19.65
C VAL A 292 -6.34 -19.17 19.94
N ILE A 293 -5.87 -20.35 20.31
CA ILE A 293 -4.49 -20.65 20.67
C ILE A 293 -3.99 -21.78 19.76
N VAL A 294 -2.69 -21.81 19.47
CA VAL A 294 -2.06 -22.94 18.79
C VAL A 294 -2.01 -24.11 19.76
N ARG A 295 -2.73 -25.21 19.45
CA ARG A 295 -2.89 -26.31 20.39
C ARG A 295 -2.16 -27.61 20.02
N GLU A 296 -1.84 -27.77 18.76
CA GLU A 296 -1.18 -28.97 18.21
C GLU A 296 -0.26 -28.57 17.06
N GLU A 297 0.69 -29.42 16.75
CA GLU A 297 1.62 -29.18 15.65
C GLU A 297 0.95 -29.34 14.29
N ASP A 298 0.18 -30.43 14.09
CA ASP A 298 -0.48 -30.73 12.81
C ASP A 298 -1.86 -31.36 13.03
N CYS A 299 -2.88 -30.81 12.41
CA CYS A 299 -4.24 -31.38 12.41
C CYS A 299 -4.45 -32.48 11.34
N GLY A 300 -3.45 -32.75 10.49
CA GLY A 300 -3.50 -33.78 9.45
C GLY A 300 -4.35 -33.45 8.22
N THR A 301 -4.92 -32.25 8.11
CA THR A 301 -5.78 -31.89 6.97
C THR A 301 -5.02 -31.95 5.64
N LYS A 302 -5.71 -32.43 4.60
CA LYS A 302 -5.26 -32.38 3.19
C LYS A 302 -5.86 -31.21 2.42
N ALA A 303 -6.75 -30.46 3.06
CA ALA A 303 -7.37 -29.30 2.46
C ALA A 303 -6.39 -28.11 2.46
N GLY A 304 -6.50 -27.26 1.45
CA GLY A 304 -5.72 -26.04 1.32
C GLY A 304 -6.50 -24.99 0.54
N LEU A 305 -6.06 -23.74 0.61
CA LEU A 305 -6.58 -22.65 -0.20
C LEU A 305 -5.65 -22.41 -1.40
N PRO A 306 -6.20 -22.21 -2.60
CA PRO A 306 -5.45 -21.70 -3.72
C PRO A 306 -5.11 -20.24 -3.44
N ILE A 307 -3.84 -19.88 -3.55
CA ILE A 307 -3.35 -18.51 -3.34
C ILE A 307 -2.49 -18.13 -4.53
N ARG A 308 -2.76 -16.96 -5.12
CA ARG A 308 -1.96 -16.44 -6.22
C ARG A 308 -0.61 -15.97 -5.71
N VAL A 309 0.45 -16.39 -6.41
CA VAL A 309 1.84 -16.03 -6.14
C VAL A 309 2.33 -15.02 -7.18
N ALA A 310 1.88 -15.15 -8.43
CA ALA A 310 2.29 -14.30 -9.53
C ALA A 310 1.09 -13.66 -10.24
N GLU A 311 1.33 -12.47 -10.78
CA GLU A 311 0.42 -11.77 -11.69
C GLU A 311 1.17 -11.35 -12.95
N ARG A 312 0.45 -11.17 -14.07
CA ARG A 312 1.06 -10.73 -15.31
C ARG A 312 1.11 -9.21 -15.35
N ASP A 313 2.31 -8.68 -15.58
CA ASP A 313 2.51 -7.25 -15.81
C ASP A 313 1.96 -6.83 -17.19
N ASN A 314 1.89 -5.52 -17.43
CA ASN A 314 1.44 -4.93 -18.70
C ASN A 314 2.23 -5.46 -19.93
N ASP A 315 3.48 -5.86 -19.71
CA ASP A 315 4.36 -6.45 -20.72
C ASP A 315 4.19 -7.97 -20.88
N GLY A 316 3.27 -8.59 -20.11
CA GLY A 316 2.98 -10.03 -20.15
C GLY A 316 3.93 -10.90 -19.33
N ASN A 317 4.91 -10.32 -18.65
CA ASN A 317 5.83 -11.05 -17.79
C ASN A 317 5.17 -11.40 -16.45
N LEU A 318 5.49 -12.58 -15.93
CA LEU A 318 5.08 -12.97 -14.58
C LEU A 318 5.93 -12.22 -13.55
N VAL A 319 5.26 -11.50 -12.66
CA VAL A 319 5.87 -10.81 -11.55
C VAL A 319 5.22 -11.27 -10.24
N LEU A 320 5.97 -11.21 -9.15
CA LEU A 320 5.43 -11.52 -7.84
C LEU A 320 4.27 -10.59 -7.51
N VAL A 321 3.19 -11.13 -6.98
CA VAL A 321 2.03 -10.33 -6.54
C VAL A 321 2.48 -9.26 -5.56
N LYS A 322 2.08 -8.00 -5.76
CA LYS A 322 2.45 -6.84 -4.91
C LYS A 322 2.19 -7.05 -3.42
N ALA A 323 1.27 -7.93 -3.09
CA ALA A 323 0.86 -8.27 -1.74
C ALA A 323 1.35 -9.65 -1.28
N ALA A 324 2.46 -10.14 -1.82
CA ALA A 324 3.02 -11.43 -1.43
C ALA A 324 3.31 -11.52 0.07
N ASP A 325 3.73 -10.43 0.69
CA ASP A 325 3.99 -10.34 2.14
C ASP A 325 2.73 -10.58 2.98
N GLY A 326 1.56 -10.15 2.49
CA GLY A 326 0.29 -10.30 3.21
C GLY A 326 -0.47 -11.58 2.93
N GLY A 327 -0.18 -12.27 1.83
CA GLY A 327 -0.91 -13.46 1.35
C GLY A 327 -0.13 -14.76 1.49
N PRO A 328 0.69 -15.14 0.49
CA PRO A 328 1.38 -16.43 0.45
C PRO A 328 2.58 -16.54 1.39
N TYR A 329 3.29 -15.43 1.67
CA TYR A 329 4.45 -15.43 2.56
C TYR A 329 4.14 -16.06 3.93
N SER A 330 5.13 -16.70 4.53
CA SER A 330 5.04 -17.32 5.87
C SER A 330 4.01 -18.46 6.02
N ARG A 331 3.41 -18.95 4.93
CA ARG A 331 2.53 -20.11 4.93
C ARG A 331 3.28 -21.39 4.57
N LEU A 332 2.67 -22.53 4.84
CA LEU A 332 3.15 -23.84 4.41
C LEU A 332 2.32 -24.35 3.22
N LEU A 333 2.97 -25.09 2.33
CA LEU A 333 2.29 -25.74 1.20
C LEU A 333 1.35 -26.84 1.68
N ALA A 334 0.16 -26.92 1.09
CA ALA A 334 -0.82 -27.97 1.35
C ALA A 334 -0.66 -29.20 0.41
N ALA A 335 0.01 -29.00 -0.73
CA ALA A 335 0.29 -30.01 -1.73
C ALA A 335 1.66 -29.74 -2.36
N ASP A 336 2.24 -30.77 -3.00
CA ASP A 336 3.46 -30.63 -3.76
C ASP A 336 3.24 -29.67 -4.95
N VAL A 337 4.23 -28.83 -5.24
CA VAL A 337 4.23 -27.91 -6.37
C VAL A 337 5.06 -28.53 -7.49
N ILE A 338 4.43 -28.74 -8.63
CA ILE A 338 5.03 -29.35 -9.82
C ILE A 338 5.40 -28.26 -10.80
N ASP A 339 6.55 -28.40 -11.45
CA ASP A 339 7.00 -27.46 -12.48
C ASP A 339 6.00 -27.44 -13.66
N PRO A 340 5.41 -26.28 -14.01
CA PRO A 340 4.51 -26.18 -15.17
C PRO A 340 5.16 -26.52 -16.50
N ALA A 341 6.50 -26.42 -16.61
CA ALA A 341 7.22 -26.59 -17.86
C ALA A 341 7.32 -28.09 -18.26
N ASP A 342 7.55 -29.00 -17.33
CA ASP A 342 7.71 -30.43 -17.60
C ASP A 342 6.59 -31.30 -17.03
N GLY A 343 5.81 -30.78 -16.12
CA GLY A 343 4.66 -31.46 -15.50
C GLY A 343 5.02 -32.68 -14.63
N GLN A 344 6.29 -32.92 -14.33
CA GLN A 344 6.77 -34.09 -13.58
C GLN A 344 7.71 -33.73 -12.41
N THR A 345 8.53 -32.72 -12.56
CA THR A 345 9.49 -32.33 -11.52
C THR A 345 8.78 -31.65 -10.35
N VAL A 346 9.00 -32.16 -9.14
CA VAL A 346 8.49 -31.54 -7.91
C VAL A 346 9.49 -30.47 -7.47
N LEU A 347 9.10 -29.20 -7.59
CA LEU A 347 9.89 -28.06 -7.15
C LEU A 347 9.94 -27.98 -5.62
N TYR A 348 8.77 -28.01 -5.00
CA TYR A 348 8.63 -27.94 -3.54
C TYR A 348 7.62 -28.97 -3.05
N LYS A 349 7.87 -29.50 -1.87
CA LYS A 349 7.03 -30.53 -1.26
C LYS A 349 5.97 -29.91 -0.34
N ARG A 350 4.97 -30.71 -0.05
CA ARG A 350 3.99 -30.41 1.00
C ARG A 350 4.69 -30.11 2.32
N ASP A 351 4.18 -29.13 3.07
CA ASP A 351 4.68 -28.61 4.34
C ASP A 351 5.98 -27.77 4.21
N ASP A 352 6.52 -27.57 3.02
CA ASP A 352 7.59 -26.59 2.81
C ASP A 352 7.06 -25.17 3.04
N ALA A 353 7.89 -24.32 3.64
CA ALA A 353 7.52 -22.97 3.98
C ALA A 353 7.76 -22.00 2.81
N LEU A 354 6.83 -21.09 2.57
CA LEU A 354 6.92 -20.06 1.56
C LEU A 354 7.66 -18.84 2.09
N SER A 355 9.00 -18.85 1.94
CA SER A 355 9.84 -17.67 2.11
C SER A 355 9.80 -16.78 0.86
N MET A 356 10.33 -15.54 0.94
CA MET A 356 10.42 -14.66 -0.23
C MET A 356 11.30 -15.25 -1.34
N ASP A 357 12.37 -15.98 -0.98
CA ASP A 357 13.23 -16.65 -1.95
C ASP A 357 12.48 -17.75 -2.69
N VAL A 358 11.70 -18.58 -1.96
CA VAL A 358 10.86 -19.62 -2.54
C VAL A 358 9.78 -19.02 -3.45
N LEU A 359 9.15 -17.91 -3.04
CA LEU A 359 8.16 -17.22 -3.86
C LEU A 359 8.76 -16.67 -5.15
N ASN A 360 9.95 -16.07 -5.10
CA ASN A 360 10.65 -15.59 -6.29
C ASN A 360 11.05 -16.73 -7.23
N ASP A 361 11.51 -17.85 -6.68
CA ASP A 361 11.86 -19.05 -7.43
C ASP A 361 10.63 -19.66 -8.13
N LEU A 362 9.49 -19.74 -7.44
CA LEU A 362 8.22 -20.18 -8.03
C LEU A 362 7.77 -19.31 -9.21
N VAL A 363 7.92 -17.98 -9.08
CA VAL A 363 7.61 -17.04 -10.18
C VAL A 363 8.55 -17.24 -11.34
N ALA A 364 9.86 -17.48 -11.10
CA ALA A 364 10.84 -17.74 -12.13
C ALA A 364 10.53 -19.04 -12.93
N HIS A 365 9.93 -20.06 -12.27
CA HIS A 365 9.45 -21.30 -12.90
C HIS A 365 8.05 -21.17 -13.52
N GLY A 366 7.43 -20.00 -13.49
CA GLY A 366 6.13 -19.76 -14.13
C GLY A 366 4.91 -20.23 -13.34
N VAL A 367 5.04 -20.45 -12.02
CA VAL A 367 3.93 -20.85 -11.16
C VAL A 367 3.08 -19.63 -10.80
N GLU A 368 1.83 -19.60 -11.24
CA GLU A 368 0.91 -18.49 -10.96
C GLU A 368 0.16 -18.65 -9.61
N GLU A 369 -0.14 -19.89 -9.22
CA GLU A 369 -0.95 -20.20 -8.05
C GLU A 369 -0.42 -21.42 -7.31
N VAL A 370 -0.44 -21.38 -5.99
CA VAL A 370 -0.06 -22.51 -5.13
C VAL A 370 -1.15 -22.82 -4.12
N LYS A 371 -1.23 -24.09 -3.73
CA LYS A 371 -2.17 -24.54 -2.70
C LYS A 371 -1.51 -24.47 -1.33
N CYS A 372 -1.94 -23.51 -0.49
CA CYS A 372 -1.38 -23.28 0.83
C CYS A 372 -2.26 -23.82 1.96
N ARG A 373 -1.65 -24.19 3.06
CA ARG A 373 -2.35 -24.42 4.32
C ARG A 373 -2.87 -23.08 4.86
N SER A 374 -4.06 -23.09 5.42
CA SER A 374 -4.71 -21.92 5.98
C SER A 374 -5.44 -22.26 7.27
N VAL A 375 -5.57 -21.26 8.12
CA VAL A 375 -6.39 -21.33 9.33
C VAL A 375 -7.84 -21.69 8.99
N LEU A 376 -8.35 -21.20 7.86
CA LEU A 376 -9.72 -21.49 7.40
C LEU A 376 -9.94 -22.99 7.10
N THR A 377 -8.90 -23.70 6.68
CA THR A 377 -8.96 -25.14 6.37
C THR A 377 -8.52 -26.03 7.53
N CYS A 378 -8.18 -25.45 8.68
CA CYS A 378 -7.73 -26.20 9.85
C CYS A 378 -8.86 -27.06 10.43
N GLU A 379 -8.57 -28.33 10.69
CA GLU A 379 -9.53 -29.32 11.27
C GLU A 379 -9.35 -29.50 12.79
N SER A 380 -8.52 -28.68 13.43
CA SER A 380 -8.37 -28.68 14.88
C SER A 380 -9.70 -28.39 15.58
N LYS A 381 -10.05 -29.21 16.58
CA LYS A 381 -11.34 -29.07 17.28
C LYS A 381 -11.43 -27.79 18.10
N ARG A 382 -10.34 -27.30 18.64
CA ARG A 382 -10.25 -26.03 19.40
C ARG A 382 -8.97 -25.34 19.07
N GLY A 383 -9.06 -24.03 18.75
CA GLY A 383 -7.90 -23.25 18.31
C GLY A 383 -7.46 -23.61 16.89
N VAL A 384 -6.17 -23.61 16.64
CA VAL A 384 -5.54 -23.89 15.34
C VAL A 384 -4.30 -24.76 15.55
N CYS A 385 -3.82 -25.45 14.51
CA CYS A 385 -2.55 -26.15 14.54
C CYS A 385 -1.41 -25.25 13.99
N ALA A 386 -0.16 -25.54 14.39
CA ALA A 386 1.01 -24.77 14.00
C ALA A 386 1.20 -24.74 12.47
N LYS A 387 1.07 -25.88 11.80
CA LYS A 387 1.24 -25.96 10.35
C LYS A 387 0.19 -25.18 9.55
N CYS A 388 -1.07 -25.10 10.00
CA CYS A 388 -2.11 -24.33 9.32
C CYS A 388 -1.96 -22.81 9.55
N TYR A 389 -1.40 -22.41 10.69
CA TYR A 389 -1.06 -21.01 10.96
C TYR A 389 0.21 -20.58 10.21
N GLY A 390 1.21 -21.48 10.14
CA GLY A 390 2.48 -21.20 9.50
C GLY A 390 3.48 -20.51 10.42
N TRP A 391 4.32 -19.62 9.87
CA TRP A 391 5.35 -18.93 10.63
C TRP A 391 4.75 -17.82 11.51
N SER A 392 5.31 -17.65 12.70
CA SER A 392 5.13 -16.42 13.47
C SER A 392 5.88 -15.28 12.78
N LEU A 393 5.18 -14.20 12.44
CA LEU A 393 5.75 -13.06 11.73
C LEU A 393 6.79 -12.28 12.57
N ALA A 394 6.79 -12.47 13.88
CA ALA A 394 7.76 -11.85 14.78
C ALA A 394 9.11 -12.60 14.80
N THR A 395 9.10 -13.92 14.62
CA THR A 395 10.31 -14.75 14.74
C THR A 395 10.78 -15.36 13.42
N ASN A 396 9.96 -15.27 12.34
CA ASN A 396 10.17 -15.93 11.04
C ASN A 396 10.44 -17.44 11.17
N LYS A 397 9.82 -18.08 12.17
CA LYS A 397 9.87 -19.53 12.41
C LYS A 397 8.48 -20.08 12.56
N LEU A 398 8.34 -21.40 12.43
CA LEU A 398 7.07 -22.06 12.70
C LEU A 398 6.59 -21.67 14.10
N VAL A 399 5.32 -21.31 14.20
CA VAL A 399 4.69 -20.88 15.44
C VAL A 399 4.75 -21.98 16.52
N ASP A 400 5.04 -21.59 17.75
CA ASP A 400 5.09 -22.51 18.88
C ASP A 400 3.69 -22.91 19.38
N VAL A 401 3.57 -24.13 19.87
CA VAL A 401 2.34 -24.59 20.53
C VAL A 401 2.16 -23.80 21.83
N GLY A 402 0.96 -23.23 22.00
CA GLY A 402 0.62 -22.36 23.13
C GLY A 402 0.58 -20.87 22.78
N GLU A 403 1.02 -20.46 21.60
CA GLU A 403 0.96 -19.05 21.18
C GLU A 403 -0.48 -18.57 20.99
N THR A 404 -0.78 -17.37 21.51
CA THR A 404 -2.13 -16.77 21.54
C THR A 404 -2.43 -15.99 20.25
N VAL A 405 -2.49 -16.69 19.14
CA VAL A 405 -2.66 -16.13 17.79
C VAL A 405 -3.95 -15.33 17.60
N GLY A 406 -4.98 -15.63 18.40
CA GLY A 406 -6.24 -14.89 18.34
C GLY A 406 -6.13 -13.46 18.86
N ILE A 407 -5.42 -13.23 19.97
CA ILE A 407 -5.17 -11.89 20.52
C ILE A 407 -4.27 -11.11 19.57
N VAL A 408 -3.20 -11.74 19.06
CA VAL A 408 -2.30 -11.12 18.06
C VAL A 408 -3.09 -10.70 16.82
N ALA A 409 -3.98 -11.54 16.31
CA ALA A 409 -4.82 -11.23 15.16
C ALA A 409 -5.73 -10.02 15.41
N ALA A 410 -6.44 -9.99 16.56
CA ALA A 410 -7.33 -8.88 16.92
C ALA A 410 -6.57 -7.56 17.06
N GLN A 411 -5.39 -7.58 17.67
CA GLN A 411 -4.54 -6.40 17.84
C GLN A 411 -3.95 -5.93 16.50
N SER A 412 -3.52 -6.85 15.64
CA SER A 412 -2.99 -6.53 14.31
C SER A 412 -4.04 -5.91 13.37
N ILE A 413 -5.32 -6.22 13.56
CA ILE A 413 -6.44 -5.61 12.83
C ILE A 413 -6.82 -4.26 13.47
N GLY A 414 -6.78 -4.15 14.80
CA GLY A 414 -7.24 -2.97 15.53
C GLY A 414 -6.25 -1.81 15.53
N GLU A 415 -4.95 -2.08 15.63
CA GLU A 415 -3.91 -1.03 15.66
C GLU A 415 -3.97 -0.11 14.44
N PRO A 416 -3.97 -0.62 13.19
CA PRO A 416 -4.07 0.24 12.03
C PRO A 416 -5.39 1.03 11.95
N GLY A 417 -6.47 0.51 12.52
CA GLY A 417 -7.76 1.22 12.59
C GLY A 417 -7.64 2.58 13.27
N THR A 418 -6.84 2.69 14.31
CA THR A 418 -6.56 3.95 15.00
C THR A 418 -5.70 4.88 14.13
N GLN A 419 -4.69 4.35 13.44
CA GLN A 419 -3.85 5.14 12.53
C GLN A 419 -4.62 5.64 11.31
N LEU A 420 -5.55 4.86 10.77
CA LEU A 420 -6.42 5.26 9.66
C LEU A 420 -7.27 6.47 10.00
N THR A 421 -7.72 6.56 11.24
CA THR A 421 -8.46 7.72 11.76
C THR A 421 -7.59 8.98 11.78
N LEU A 422 -6.30 8.85 12.14
CA LEU A 422 -5.35 9.95 12.16
C LEU A 422 -4.95 10.41 10.75
N ARG A 423 -4.82 9.48 9.79
CA ARG A 423 -4.44 9.82 8.40
C ARG A 423 -5.48 10.65 7.66
N SER A 424 -6.76 10.48 7.92
CA SER A 424 -7.82 11.31 7.32
C SER A 424 -7.70 12.80 7.67
N PHE A 425 -7.07 13.12 8.80
CA PHE A 425 -6.76 14.47 9.21
C PHE A 425 -5.65 15.13 8.38
N HIS A 426 -4.65 14.35 7.98
CA HIS A 426 -3.48 14.87 7.24
C HIS A 426 -3.77 15.24 5.78
N SER A 427 -4.84 14.74 5.18
CA SER A 427 -5.28 15.15 3.83
C SER A 427 -5.93 16.53 3.81
N GLY A 428 -6.26 17.10 4.98
CA GLY A 428 -6.77 18.46 5.12
C GLY A 428 -8.12 18.71 4.44
N GLY A 429 -8.90 17.67 4.16
CA GLY A 429 -10.20 17.77 3.48
C GLY A 429 -10.10 18.06 1.98
N VAL A 430 -8.93 17.84 1.37
CA VAL A 430 -8.78 17.85 -0.09
C VAL A 430 -9.59 16.68 -0.66
N ALA A 431 -10.35 16.95 -1.69
CA ALA A 431 -11.18 15.95 -2.35
C ALA A 431 -10.29 14.91 -3.03
N ALA A 432 -10.30 13.69 -2.50
CA ALA A 432 -9.71 12.52 -3.15
C ALA A 432 -10.81 11.71 -3.84
N ALA A 433 -10.48 11.10 -4.97
CA ALA A 433 -11.42 10.30 -5.75
C ALA A 433 -11.98 9.07 -4.99
N SER A 434 -11.31 8.63 -3.92
CA SER A 434 -11.76 7.54 -3.05
C SER A 434 -12.28 8.08 -1.72
N ASP A 435 -13.53 7.79 -1.39
CA ASP A 435 -14.14 8.16 -0.11
C ASP A 435 -13.54 7.33 1.04
N ILE A 436 -12.49 7.88 1.67
CA ILE A 436 -11.76 7.29 2.81
C ILE A 436 -12.69 7.11 4.03
N THR A 437 -13.88 7.72 4.02
CA THR A 437 -14.82 7.71 5.14
C THR A 437 -15.53 6.37 5.33
N GLN A 438 -15.48 5.47 4.35
CA GLN A 438 -16.14 4.16 4.42
C GLN A 438 -15.27 3.05 5.06
N GLY A 439 -14.00 3.27 5.31
CA GLY A 439 -13.06 2.24 5.73
C GLY A 439 -13.46 1.49 7.00
N LEU A 440 -13.36 2.13 8.17
CA LEU A 440 -13.61 1.47 9.47
C LEU A 440 -15.08 1.04 9.66
N PRO A 441 -16.10 1.82 9.25
CA PRO A 441 -17.49 1.35 9.27
C PRO A 441 -17.71 0.08 8.44
N ARG A 442 -17.09 -0.03 7.26
CA ARG A 442 -17.19 -1.23 6.43
C ARG A 442 -16.55 -2.46 7.08
N VAL A 443 -15.36 -2.30 7.66
CA VAL A 443 -14.71 -3.38 8.41
C VAL A 443 -15.59 -3.86 9.58
N THR A 444 -16.21 -2.91 10.29
CA THR A 444 -17.14 -3.24 11.38
C THR A 444 -18.39 -3.98 10.86
N GLU A 445 -18.97 -3.56 9.74
CA GLU A 445 -20.10 -4.26 9.10
C GLU A 445 -19.74 -5.71 8.73
N LEU A 446 -18.55 -5.93 8.19
CA LEU A 446 -18.08 -7.26 7.79
C LEU A 446 -17.89 -8.19 9.01
N PHE A 447 -17.19 -7.73 10.04
CA PHE A 447 -16.96 -8.54 11.24
C PHE A 447 -18.23 -8.77 12.08
N GLU A 448 -19.21 -7.88 11.99
CA GLU A 448 -20.52 -8.07 12.62
C GLU A 448 -21.54 -8.76 11.70
N ALA A 449 -21.16 -9.08 10.48
CA ALA A 449 -22.03 -9.63 9.44
C ALA A 449 -23.33 -8.85 9.29
N ARG A 450 -23.25 -7.51 9.28
CA ARG A 450 -24.39 -6.62 9.06
C ARG A 450 -24.71 -6.51 7.58
N THR A 451 -25.99 -6.36 7.25
CA THR A 451 -26.40 -6.04 5.88
C THR A 451 -25.94 -4.62 5.54
N PRO A 452 -25.15 -4.43 4.47
CA PRO A 452 -24.60 -3.12 4.12
C PRO A 452 -25.68 -2.12 3.67
N LYS A 453 -25.43 -0.84 3.97
CA LYS A 453 -26.25 0.25 3.42
C LYS A 453 -25.92 0.40 1.93
N GLY A 454 -26.87 0.16 1.05
CA GLY A 454 -26.63 0.16 -0.40
C GLY A 454 -26.07 -1.18 -0.89
N GLU A 455 -26.72 -2.25 -0.44
CA GLU A 455 -26.40 -3.62 -0.84
C GLU A 455 -26.41 -3.80 -2.36
N ALA A 456 -25.32 -4.39 -2.90
CA ALA A 456 -25.27 -4.84 -4.28
C ALA A 456 -25.90 -6.23 -4.40
N PRO A 457 -26.94 -6.39 -5.22
CA PRO A 457 -27.58 -7.69 -5.43
C PRO A 457 -26.63 -8.66 -6.13
N ILE A 458 -26.64 -9.92 -5.67
CA ILE A 458 -25.96 -11.06 -6.27
C ILE A 458 -26.99 -12.05 -6.81
N THR A 459 -26.62 -12.79 -7.84
CA THR A 459 -27.50 -13.75 -8.49
C THR A 459 -27.59 -15.06 -7.73
N GLU A 460 -28.80 -15.55 -7.54
CA GLU A 460 -29.05 -16.85 -6.89
C GLU A 460 -28.93 -18.01 -7.88
N PHE A 461 -29.15 -17.75 -9.17
CA PHE A 461 -29.14 -18.77 -10.24
C PHE A 461 -28.29 -18.30 -11.41
N ALA A 462 -27.78 -19.28 -12.19
CA ALA A 462 -27.16 -19.01 -13.47
C ALA A 462 -28.21 -18.75 -14.54
N GLY A 463 -27.94 -17.87 -15.50
CA GLY A 463 -28.87 -17.56 -16.58
C GLY A 463 -28.49 -16.33 -17.36
N SER A 464 -29.38 -15.93 -18.27
CA SER A 464 -29.20 -14.76 -19.14
C SER A 464 -29.86 -13.51 -18.55
N ILE A 465 -29.17 -12.38 -18.70
CA ILE A 465 -29.62 -11.07 -18.19
C ILE A 465 -30.28 -10.27 -19.30
N LYS A 466 -31.35 -9.56 -18.93
CA LYS A 466 -31.92 -8.49 -19.72
C LYS A 466 -32.07 -7.23 -18.87
N ILE A 467 -31.56 -6.11 -19.37
CA ILE A 467 -31.60 -4.83 -18.68
C ILE A 467 -32.71 -3.98 -19.28
N VAL A 468 -33.65 -3.51 -18.43
CA VAL A 468 -34.75 -2.64 -18.82
C VAL A 468 -34.69 -1.34 -18.02
N GLU A 469 -34.62 -0.21 -18.70
CA GLU A 469 -34.64 1.10 -18.06
C GLU A 469 -36.07 1.68 -18.07
N ASN A 470 -36.55 2.04 -16.89
CA ASN A 470 -37.87 2.65 -16.69
C ASN A 470 -37.69 4.01 -16.00
N ASP A 471 -38.72 4.85 -16.01
CA ASP A 471 -38.72 6.17 -15.35
C ASP A 471 -38.42 6.08 -13.83
N ARG A 472 -38.77 4.97 -13.21
CA ARG A 472 -38.59 4.72 -11.76
C ARG A 472 -37.25 4.10 -11.36
N GLY A 473 -36.42 3.72 -12.33
CA GLY A 473 -35.15 3.05 -12.05
C GLY A 473 -34.70 2.14 -13.19
N ARG A 474 -33.70 1.34 -12.91
CA ARG A 474 -33.19 0.31 -13.81
C ARG A 474 -33.55 -1.06 -13.25
N GLN A 475 -34.11 -1.95 -14.09
CA GLN A 475 -34.49 -3.31 -13.73
C GLN A 475 -33.57 -4.29 -14.46
N ILE A 476 -32.98 -5.20 -13.71
CA ILE A 476 -32.19 -6.31 -14.25
C ILE A 476 -33.04 -7.56 -14.12
N ILE A 477 -33.42 -8.15 -15.24
CA ILE A 477 -34.24 -9.34 -15.32
C ILE A 477 -33.33 -10.53 -15.63
N LEU A 478 -33.24 -11.45 -14.68
CA LEU A 478 -32.49 -12.71 -14.82
C LEU A 478 -33.47 -13.78 -15.29
N THR A 479 -33.21 -14.41 -16.42
CA THR A 479 -33.91 -15.61 -16.90
C THR A 479 -33.03 -16.82 -16.55
N PRO A 480 -33.37 -17.61 -15.51
CA PRO A 480 -32.57 -18.74 -15.10
C PRO A 480 -32.53 -19.85 -16.15
N ASP A 481 -31.41 -20.59 -16.22
CA ASP A 481 -31.26 -21.75 -17.09
C ASP A 481 -32.18 -22.90 -16.64
N ALA A 482 -32.52 -23.79 -17.58
CA ALA A 482 -33.41 -24.93 -17.34
C ALA A 482 -32.92 -25.88 -16.22
N ASP A 483 -31.60 -25.98 -16.08
CA ASP A 483 -30.90 -26.85 -15.11
C ASP A 483 -30.43 -26.13 -13.84
N SER A 484 -30.78 -24.86 -13.66
CA SER A 484 -30.29 -24.00 -12.56
C SER A 484 -30.90 -24.31 -11.19
N GLY A 485 -31.88 -25.21 -11.11
CA GLY A 485 -32.58 -25.50 -9.86
C GLY A 485 -33.57 -24.40 -9.40
N ALA A 486 -33.85 -23.42 -10.26
CA ALA A 486 -34.76 -22.33 -9.95
C ALA A 486 -36.19 -22.83 -9.71
N PRO A 487 -36.98 -22.21 -8.81
CA PRO A 487 -38.35 -22.61 -8.52
C PRO A 487 -39.22 -22.52 -9.78
N LYS A 488 -39.97 -23.60 -10.06
CA LYS A 488 -40.91 -23.67 -11.17
C LYS A 488 -42.32 -23.47 -10.65
N GLU A 489 -43.04 -22.50 -11.18
CA GLU A 489 -44.49 -22.38 -11.01
C GLU A 489 -45.18 -22.81 -12.30
N ASP A 490 -46.13 -23.72 -12.22
CA ASP A 490 -46.82 -24.31 -13.36
C ASP A 490 -45.90 -24.94 -14.43
N GLY A 491 -44.70 -25.44 -14.01
CA GLY A 491 -43.71 -26.04 -14.91
C GLY A 491 -42.85 -25.03 -15.69
N VAL A 492 -43.05 -23.73 -15.51
CA VAL A 492 -42.27 -22.66 -16.16
C VAL A 492 -41.38 -21.96 -15.14
N ILE A 493 -40.13 -21.73 -15.51
CA ILE A 493 -39.18 -20.97 -14.69
C ILE A 493 -39.53 -19.48 -14.82
N LYS A 494 -39.79 -18.83 -13.69
CA LYS A 494 -40.07 -17.39 -13.68
C LYS A 494 -38.78 -16.56 -13.72
N PRO A 495 -38.75 -15.47 -14.50
CA PRO A 495 -37.67 -14.52 -14.47
C PRO A 495 -37.62 -13.80 -13.10
N ILE A 496 -36.40 -13.59 -12.58
CA ILE A 496 -36.17 -12.88 -11.33
C ILE A 496 -35.79 -11.45 -11.66
N THR A 497 -36.47 -10.48 -11.03
CA THR A 497 -36.24 -9.06 -11.30
C THR A 497 -35.57 -8.38 -10.13
N TYR A 498 -34.40 -7.79 -10.39
CA TYR A 498 -33.67 -6.96 -9.43
C TYR A 498 -33.88 -5.48 -9.76
N GLN A 499 -34.32 -4.70 -8.78
CA GLN A 499 -34.46 -3.25 -8.94
C GLN A 499 -33.17 -2.55 -8.49
N VAL A 500 -32.62 -1.71 -9.34
CA VAL A 500 -31.34 -1.03 -9.10
C VAL A 500 -31.47 0.46 -9.41
N SER A 501 -30.79 1.29 -8.63
CA SER A 501 -30.74 2.73 -8.87
C SER A 501 -29.99 3.05 -10.16
N LYS A 502 -30.44 4.04 -10.93
CA LYS A 502 -29.76 4.54 -12.14
C LYS A 502 -28.37 5.12 -11.83
N ARG A 503 -28.12 5.53 -10.59
CA ARG A 503 -26.85 6.14 -10.16
C ARG A 503 -25.72 5.15 -9.92
N VAL A 504 -26.02 3.86 -9.82
CA VAL A 504 -25.01 2.82 -9.51
C VAL A 504 -24.51 2.21 -10.82
N PRO A 505 -23.19 2.13 -11.04
CA PRO A 505 -22.61 1.47 -12.21
C PRO A 505 -22.96 -0.02 -12.25
N LEU A 506 -23.20 -0.53 -13.46
CA LEU A 506 -23.44 -1.95 -13.70
C LEU A 506 -22.13 -2.68 -13.89
N LYS A 507 -22.03 -3.90 -13.36
CA LYS A 507 -20.92 -4.83 -13.63
C LYS A 507 -21.23 -5.84 -14.75
N VAL A 508 -22.46 -5.82 -15.27
CA VAL A 508 -22.96 -6.75 -16.27
C VAL A 508 -23.56 -6.00 -17.44
N ALA A 509 -23.48 -6.55 -18.63
CA ALA A 509 -24.06 -6.02 -19.86
C ALA A 509 -25.38 -6.73 -20.22
N ASP A 510 -26.18 -6.08 -21.07
CA ASP A 510 -27.42 -6.67 -21.57
C ASP A 510 -27.12 -7.86 -22.46
N GLY A 511 -27.75 -9.00 -22.20
CA GLY A 511 -27.53 -10.27 -22.92
C GLY A 511 -26.43 -11.16 -22.31
N ASP A 512 -25.73 -10.74 -21.27
CA ASP A 512 -24.70 -11.56 -20.64
C ASP A 512 -25.29 -12.83 -20.02
N HIS A 513 -24.57 -13.95 -20.16
CA HIS A 513 -24.83 -15.18 -19.42
C HIS A 513 -23.96 -15.24 -18.17
N ILE A 514 -24.59 -15.22 -17.01
CA ILE A 514 -23.92 -15.10 -15.72
C ILE A 514 -23.98 -16.38 -14.89
N LYS A 515 -23.00 -16.53 -14.01
CA LYS A 515 -22.91 -17.65 -13.05
C LYS A 515 -23.63 -17.30 -11.74
N VAL A 516 -23.93 -18.34 -10.96
CA VAL A 516 -24.42 -18.19 -9.58
C VAL A 516 -23.43 -17.36 -8.76
N GLY A 517 -23.95 -16.40 -7.99
CA GLY A 517 -23.12 -15.53 -7.14
C GLY A 517 -22.47 -14.34 -7.86
N THR A 518 -22.80 -14.12 -9.14
CA THR A 518 -22.30 -12.94 -9.87
C THR A 518 -22.94 -11.66 -9.32
N GLN A 519 -22.10 -10.67 -9.02
CA GLN A 519 -22.52 -9.34 -8.57
C GLN A 519 -23.03 -8.51 -9.75
N LEU A 520 -24.24 -7.97 -9.66
CA LEU A 520 -24.90 -7.25 -10.76
C LEU A 520 -24.48 -5.78 -10.88
N VAL A 521 -24.16 -5.13 -9.78
CA VAL A 521 -23.81 -3.71 -9.73
C VAL A 521 -22.61 -3.48 -8.83
N GLU A 522 -21.97 -2.33 -8.95
CA GLU A 522 -20.94 -1.93 -7.98
C GLU A 522 -21.56 -1.68 -6.61
N GLY A 523 -20.80 -2.02 -5.56
CA GLY A 523 -21.23 -1.84 -4.17
C GLY A 523 -20.84 -3.01 -3.28
N SER A 524 -21.22 -2.93 -2.02
CA SER A 524 -20.92 -3.93 -1.01
C SER A 524 -21.89 -5.09 -1.05
N VAL A 525 -21.40 -6.31 -0.99
CA VAL A 525 -22.22 -7.53 -0.96
C VAL A 525 -22.51 -7.92 0.49
N ASP A 526 -23.70 -8.48 0.75
CA ASP A 526 -24.04 -9.03 2.07
C ASP A 526 -23.37 -10.41 2.28
N PRO A 527 -22.47 -10.57 3.27
CA PRO A 527 -21.81 -11.85 3.56
C PRO A 527 -22.79 -13.00 3.85
N LYS A 528 -23.98 -12.69 4.39
CA LYS A 528 -25.01 -13.70 4.66
C LYS A 528 -25.59 -14.28 3.39
N LYS A 529 -25.80 -13.46 2.36
CA LYS A 529 -26.26 -13.92 1.04
C LYS A 529 -25.21 -14.78 0.36
N ILE A 530 -23.93 -14.39 0.43
CA ILE A 530 -22.83 -15.22 -0.08
C ILE A 530 -22.82 -16.57 0.63
N LEU A 531 -22.98 -16.59 1.96
CA LEU A 531 -23.04 -17.83 2.75
C LEU A 531 -24.18 -18.74 2.27
N THR A 532 -25.35 -18.18 2.00
CA THR A 532 -26.54 -18.94 1.58
C THR A 532 -26.39 -19.47 0.15
N ILE A 533 -25.83 -18.67 -0.77
CA ILE A 533 -25.79 -18.97 -2.21
C ILE A 533 -24.55 -19.79 -2.56
N LEU A 534 -23.36 -19.38 -2.10
CA LEU A 534 -22.06 -19.95 -2.48
C LEU A 534 -21.43 -20.83 -1.40
N GLY A 535 -22.02 -20.84 -0.19
CA GLY A 535 -21.57 -21.65 0.93
C GLY A 535 -20.49 -21.01 1.81
N LYS A 536 -20.12 -21.74 2.87
CA LYS A 536 -19.26 -21.26 3.96
C LYS A 536 -17.88 -20.78 3.46
N ARG A 537 -17.25 -21.54 2.56
CA ARG A 537 -15.88 -21.23 2.10
C ARG A 537 -15.84 -19.93 1.31
N ALA A 538 -16.77 -19.75 0.38
CA ALA A 538 -16.86 -18.52 -0.41
C ALA A 538 -17.11 -17.29 0.46
N ALA A 539 -17.99 -17.39 1.47
CA ALA A 539 -18.23 -16.32 2.42
C ALA A 539 -16.97 -15.96 3.23
N GLN A 540 -16.21 -16.97 3.67
CA GLN A 540 -14.95 -16.76 4.40
C GLN A 540 -13.92 -16.00 3.55
N VAL A 541 -13.68 -16.45 2.32
CA VAL A 541 -12.73 -15.81 1.40
C VAL A 541 -13.18 -14.40 1.08
N ASN A 542 -14.46 -14.19 0.78
CA ASN A 542 -14.99 -12.85 0.48
C ASN A 542 -14.80 -11.86 1.64
N ILE A 543 -15.04 -12.27 2.90
CA ILE A 543 -14.81 -11.40 4.07
C ILE A 543 -13.32 -11.04 4.17
N VAL A 544 -12.41 -11.99 3.97
CA VAL A 544 -10.96 -11.74 4.01
C VAL A 544 -10.57 -10.74 2.92
N GLU A 545 -11.00 -10.94 1.68
CA GLU A 545 -10.70 -10.06 0.54
C GLU A 545 -11.26 -8.65 0.73
N GLU A 546 -12.50 -8.52 1.17
CA GLU A 546 -13.15 -7.22 1.42
C GLU A 546 -12.44 -6.43 2.53
N VAL A 547 -12.13 -7.07 3.67
CA VAL A 547 -11.38 -6.44 4.76
C VAL A 547 -9.99 -6.01 4.25
N HIS A 548 -9.30 -6.88 3.53
CA HIS A 548 -8.00 -6.58 2.96
C HIS A 548 -8.03 -5.40 1.98
N THR A 549 -9.04 -5.35 1.10
CA THR A 549 -9.24 -4.24 0.15
C THR A 549 -9.40 -2.91 0.88
N VAL A 550 -10.17 -2.88 1.98
CA VAL A 550 -10.35 -1.67 2.79
C VAL A 550 -9.02 -1.20 3.40
N TYR A 551 -8.23 -2.08 3.98
CA TYR A 551 -6.95 -1.69 4.58
C TYR A 551 -5.91 -1.29 3.53
N ARG A 552 -5.81 -2.02 2.42
CA ARG A 552 -4.90 -1.70 1.31
C ARG A 552 -5.21 -0.37 0.62
N SER A 553 -6.48 -0.06 0.42
CA SER A 553 -6.88 1.25 -0.15
C SER A 553 -6.37 2.44 0.68
N GLN A 554 -6.04 2.20 1.93
CA GLN A 554 -5.51 3.18 2.87
C GLN A 554 -3.99 3.04 3.12
N GLY A 555 -3.33 2.17 2.33
CA GLY A 555 -1.89 1.94 2.39
C GLY A 555 -1.43 1.23 3.66
N VAL A 556 -2.28 0.37 4.20
CA VAL A 556 -1.97 -0.52 5.33
C VAL A 556 -2.07 -1.96 4.86
N ASP A 557 -0.98 -2.70 5.00
CA ASP A 557 -0.95 -4.13 4.72
C ASP A 557 -1.06 -4.91 6.03
N ILE A 558 -2.05 -5.81 6.09
CA ILE A 558 -2.27 -6.75 7.18
C ILE A 558 -2.15 -8.14 6.59
N HIS A 559 -1.40 -9.03 7.24
CA HIS A 559 -1.29 -10.40 6.77
C HIS A 559 -2.65 -11.12 6.88
N ASP A 560 -3.06 -11.80 5.80
CA ASP A 560 -4.36 -12.47 5.69
C ASP A 560 -4.65 -13.44 6.85
N LYS A 561 -3.61 -14.13 7.37
CA LYS A 561 -3.78 -15.07 8.48
C LYS A 561 -4.46 -14.49 9.72
N HIS A 562 -4.24 -13.19 10.00
CA HIS A 562 -4.88 -12.52 11.13
C HIS A 562 -6.39 -12.36 10.89
N ILE A 563 -6.78 -12.00 9.68
CA ILE A 563 -8.18 -11.89 9.29
C ILE A 563 -8.81 -13.29 9.27
N GLU A 564 -8.10 -14.30 8.74
CA GLU A 564 -8.55 -15.69 8.69
C GLU A 564 -8.83 -16.27 10.08
N VAL A 565 -8.01 -15.96 11.09
CA VAL A 565 -8.23 -16.39 12.48
C VAL A 565 -9.57 -15.90 13.01
N ILE A 566 -9.89 -14.63 12.80
CA ILE A 566 -11.16 -14.04 13.24
C ILE A 566 -12.34 -14.65 12.46
N VAL A 567 -12.22 -14.72 11.12
CA VAL A 567 -13.28 -15.27 10.24
C VAL A 567 -13.52 -16.76 10.52
N HIS A 568 -12.47 -17.53 10.80
CA HIS A 568 -12.60 -18.93 11.22
C HIS A 568 -13.42 -19.04 12.51
N GLN A 569 -13.13 -18.21 13.52
CA GLN A 569 -13.85 -18.20 14.78
C GLN A 569 -15.32 -17.74 14.60
N MET A 570 -15.59 -16.73 13.76
CA MET A 570 -16.96 -16.29 13.43
C MET A 570 -17.81 -17.40 12.78
N THR A 571 -17.17 -18.24 11.98
CA THR A 571 -17.84 -19.27 11.17
C THR A 571 -17.68 -20.68 11.72
N ARG A 572 -17.25 -20.83 12.97
CA ARG A 572 -16.93 -22.12 13.61
C ARG A 572 -18.14 -23.02 13.81
N ARG A 573 -19.35 -22.49 13.95
CA ARG A 573 -20.60 -23.23 14.14
C ARG A 573 -21.20 -23.73 12.84
#